data_f48d1f7f015cfdab81501330154e413b
#
_entry.id   f48d1f7f015cfdab81501330154e413b
#
_cell.length_a   1.000
_cell.length_b   1.000
_cell.length_c   1.000
_cell.angle_alpha   90.00
_cell.angle_beta   90.00
_cell.angle_gamma   90.00
#
_symmetry.space_group_name_H-M   'P 1'
#
loop_
_entity.id
_entity.type
_entity.pdbx_description
1 polymer ?
#
loop_
_entity_poly.entity_id
_entity_poly.type
_entity_poly.pdbx_seq_one_letter_code
_entity_poly.pdbx_strand_id
1 'polypeptide(L)'
;MASSSRTLNRRRFTTTALALAGASGLGLPALAQKAARPEKESLKFGFIKLTDCAPLVVAYEKGYFEDEGLNVSLEAQANWKVLLDRVIDGQLDGAHMLAGQPLGATIGFGTKADIITAFSMDLNGNAITVSNAVWKEMKAHLPMEGGKVVHPIKADALKKVVDAWKKEGKTFRMGMVFPVSTHNYELRYWLAAGGINPGYYSPENVTGQIGAEVFLSVTPPPQMPATLEAGTISGYCVGEPWNQQAVFKGIGVPVITDYELWKN
;
A
#
# COMPACT_ATOMS: atom_id res chain seq x y z
N MET A 1 -5.11 -11.60 48.65
CA MET A 1 -4.70 -12.77 47.82
C MET A 1 -4.33 -12.27 46.46
N ALA A 2 -3.03 -12.13 46.16
CA ALA A 2 -2.54 -11.60 44.90
C ALA A 2 -2.23 -12.76 43.95
N SER A 3 -2.94 -12.82 42.83
CA SER A 3 -2.70 -13.78 41.75
C SER A 3 -1.51 -13.31 40.90
N SER A 4 -0.37 -14.00 41.02
CA SER A 4 0.81 -13.80 40.19
C SER A 4 0.64 -14.53 38.86
N SER A 5 0.36 -13.80 37.78
CA SER A 5 0.42 -14.34 36.42
C SER A 5 1.88 -14.49 35.98
N ARG A 6 2.39 -15.71 35.94
CA ARG A 6 3.74 -16.02 35.40
C ARG A 6 3.69 -16.03 33.88
N THR A 7 4.21 -14.98 33.24
CA THR A 7 4.46 -14.97 31.80
C THR A 7 5.63 -15.90 31.45
N LEU A 8 5.39 -16.86 30.57
CA LEU A 8 6.42 -17.77 30.02
C LEU A 8 7.31 -17.01 29.03
N ASN A 9 8.59 -16.84 29.38
CA ASN A 9 9.59 -16.19 28.52
C ASN A 9 10.15 -17.20 27.50
N ARG A 10 10.37 -16.79 26.25
CA ARG A 10 10.92 -17.61 25.13
C ARG A 10 12.14 -18.47 25.52
N ARG A 11 13.04 -17.96 26.35
CA ARG A 11 14.21 -18.69 26.83
C ARG A 11 13.87 -19.89 27.76
N ARG A 12 12.76 -19.82 28.49
CA ARG A 12 12.32 -20.93 29.34
C ARG A 12 11.59 -22.02 28.55
N PHE A 13 10.96 -21.66 27.45
CA PHE A 13 10.33 -22.63 26.56
C PHE A 13 11.35 -23.52 25.88
N THR A 14 12.47 -22.94 25.38
CA THR A 14 13.59 -23.71 24.77
C THR A 14 14.30 -24.61 25.77
N THR A 15 14.53 -24.16 27.02
CA THR A 15 15.19 -24.99 28.04
C THR A 15 14.30 -26.12 28.56
N THR A 16 12.98 -25.92 28.63
CA THR A 16 12.07 -27.01 29.05
C THR A 16 11.90 -28.05 27.93
N ALA A 17 11.91 -27.64 26.66
CA ALA A 17 11.88 -28.56 25.53
C ALA A 17 13.15 -29.42 25.42
N LEU A 18 14.33 -28.86 25.72
CA LEU A 18 15.59 -29.64 25.77
C LEU A 18 15.68 -30.59 26.96
N ALA A 19 15.07 -30.28 28.11
CA ALA A 19 15.07 -31.14 29.28
C ALA A 19 14.16 -32.38 29.14
N LEU A 20 13.09 -32.28 28.32
CA LEU A 20 12.23 -33.43 27.99
C LEU A 20 12.86 -34.36 26.94
N ALA A 21 13.78 -33.87 26.12
CA ALA A 21 14.46 -34.66 25.10
C ALA A 21 15.60 -35.56 25.70
N GLY A 22 16.05 -35.29 26.93
CA GLY A 22 17.15 -36.02 27.59
C GLY A 22 16.74 -37.25 28.40
N ALA A 23 15.43 -37.55 28.55
CA ALA A 23 14.97 -38.61 29.47
C ALA A 23 14.44 -39.88 28.76
N SER A 24 14.46 -39.95 27.43
CA SER A 24 14.02 -41.13 26.68
C SER A 24 15.14 -41.74 25.85
N GLY A 25 16.05 -42.45 26.55
CA GLY A 25 17.08 -43.32 25.95
C GLY A 25 16.52 -44.63 25.41
N LEU A 26 15.42 -44.62 24.71
CA LEU A 26 14.96 -45.71 23.86
C LEU A 26 14.64 -45.07 22.49
N GLY A 27 15.47 -45.45 21.49
CA GLY A 27 15.38 -44.97 20.12
C GLY A 27 14.03 -45.31 19.48
N LEU A 28 13.07 -44.46 19.72
CA LEU A 28 11.95 -44.32 18.79
C LEU A 28 12.53 -43.65 17.53
N PRO A 29 12.40 -44.26 16.34
CA PRO A 29 12.73 -43.55 15.12
C PRO A 29 11.93 -42.27 15.19
N ALA A 30 12.62 -41.12 15.13
CA ALA A 30 11.94 -39.87 14.83
C ALA A 30 11.20 -40.12 13.53
N LEU A 31 9.90 -40.36 13.61
CA LEU A 31 9.03 -40.28 12.43
C LEU A 31 9.21 -38.85 11.97
N ALA A 32 10.17 -38.63 11.06
CA ALA A 32 10.22 -37.43 10.28
C ALA A 32 8.83 -37.35 9.68
N GLN A 33 8.00 -36.47 10.26
CA GLN A 33 6.67 -36.23 9.78
C GLN A 33 6.88 -35.73 8.36
N LYS A 34 6.67 -36.64 7.39
CA LYS A 34 6.83 -36.35 5.97
C LYS A 34 5.96 -35.12 5.76
N ALA A 35 6.59 -33.98 5.50
CA ALA A 35 5.85 -32.74 5.27
C ALA A 35 4.70 -33.09 4.31
N ALA A 36 3.49 -32.81 4.72
CA ALA A 36 2.33 -33.13 3.87
C ALA A 36 2.59 -32.44 2.54
N ARG A 37 2.52 -33.19 1.45
CA ARG A 37 2.67 -32.59 0.13
C ARG A 37 1.62 -31.49 -0.04
N PRO A 38 1.97 -30.32 -0.60
CA PRO A 38 1.00 -29.31 -0.91
C PRO A 38 -0.12 -29.89 -1.76
N GLU A 39 -1.36 -29.48 -1.51
CA GLU A 39 -2.52 -29.90 -2.33
C GLU A 39 -2.37 -29.44 -3.79
N LYS A 40 -1.70 -28.31 -4.01
CA LYS A 40 -1.37 -27.75 -5.30
C LYS A 40 0.10 -27.31 -5.30
N GLU A 41 0.90 -27.94 -6.14
CA GLU A 41 2.34 -27.67 -6.22
C GLU A 41 2.67 -26.47 -7.14
N SER A 42 1.86 -26.24 -8.19
CA SER A 42 2.08 -25.16 -9.15
C SER A 42 1.13 -24.00 -8.88
N LEU A 43 1.69 -22.83 -8.52
CA LEU A 43 0.95 -21.64 -8.14
C LEU A 43 1.33 -20.44 -9.00
N LYS A 44 0.35 -19.56 -9.23
CA LYS A 44 0.54 -18.28 -9.94
C LYS A 44 0.20 -17.13 -9.01
N PHE A 45 1.17 -16.26 -8.75
CA PHE A 45 0.95 -15.06 -7.96
C PHE A 45 1.04 -13.79 -8.81
N GLY A 46 0.03 -12.93 -8.65
CA GLY A 46 0.00 -11.63 -9.28
C GLY A 46 0.69 -10.56 -8.44
N PHE A 47 1.26 -9.55 -9.09
CA PHE A 47 1.80 -8.38 -8.39
C PHE A 47 1.70 -7.11 -9.25
N ILE A 48 1.71 -5.96 -8.60
CA ILE A 48 1.92 -4.66 -9.23
C ILE A 48 3.38 -4.26 -9.02
N LYS A 49 3.96 -3.57 -9.99
CA LYS A 49 5.37 -3.14 -9.97
C LYS A 49 5.59 -2.02 -8.95
N LEU A 50 5.71 -2.42 -7.69
CA LEU A 50 5.95 -1.60 -6.50
C LEU A 50 7.00 -2.31 -5.63
N THR A 51 7.69 -1.60 -4.75
CA THR A 51 8.71 -2.20 -3.87
C THR A 51 8.12 -3.15 -2.84
N ASP A 52 6.88 -2.97 -2.47
CA ASP A 52 6.09 -3.80 -1.55
C ASP A 52 5.85 -5.23 -2.04
N CYS A 53 6.02 -5.53 -3.34
CA CYS A 53 6.03 -6.91 -3.83
C CYS A 53 7.34 -7.67 -3.52
N ALA A 54 8.34 -7.01 -2.92
CA ALA A 54 9.66 -7.59 -2.67
C ALA A 54 9.66 -8.94 -1.94
N PRO A 55 8.80 -9.21 -0.93
CA PRO A 55 8.77 -10.53 -0.29
C PRO A 55 8.50 -11.67 -1.26
N LEU A 56 7.57 -11.50 -2.22
CA LEU A 56 7.29 -12.51 -3.25
C LEU A 56 8.48 -12.69 -4.21
N VAL A 57 9.07 -11.58 -4.64
CA VAL A 57 10.21 -11.59 -5.57
C VAL A 57 11.43 -12.23 -4.89
N VAL A 58 11.72 -11.88 -3.65
CA VAL A 58 12.84 -12.46 -2.89
C VAL A 58 12.62 -13.97 -2.67
N ALA A 59 11.41 -14.39 -2.33
CA ALA A 59 11.11 -15.82 -2.16
C ALA A 59 11.31 -16.59 -3.47
N TYR A 60 10.91 -16.02 -4.60
CA TYR A 60 11.12 -16.59 -5.91
C TYR A 60 12.60 -16.67 -6.30
N GLU A 61 13.33 -15.54 -6.22
CA GLU A 61 14.74 -15.45 -6.64
C GLU A 61 15.70 -16.24 -5.74
N LYS A 62 15.30 -16.51 -4.48
CA LYS A 62 16.10 -17.28 -3.51
C LYS A 62 15.76 -18.76 -3.49
N GLY A 63 14.77 -19.20 -4.26
CA GLY A 63 14.37 -20.61 -4.30
C GLY A 63 13.55 -21.06 -3.07
N TYR A 64 13.00 -20.13 -2.28
CA TYR A 64 12.27 -20.50 -1.06
C TYR A 64 10.96 -21.23 -1.37
N PHE A 65 10.36 -20.97 -2.52
CA PHE A 65 9.19 -21.72 -2.96
C PHE A 65 9.54 -23.16 -3.32
N GLU A 66 10.65 -23.37 -4.02
CA GLU A 66 11.15 -24.69 -4.41
C GLU A 66 11.57 -25.49 -3.16
N ASP A 67 12.15 -24.85 -2.15
CA ASP A 67 12.51 -25.48 -0.86
C ASP A 67 11.28 -26.06 -0.15
N GLU A 68 10.10 -25.43 -0.33
CA GLU A 68 8.81 -25.90 0.19
C GLU A 68 8.06 -26.82 -0.80
N GLY A 69 8.68 -27.20 -1.89
CA GLY A 69 8.09 -28.09 -2.93
C GLY A 69 7.05 -27.40 -3.82
N LEU A 70 7.13 -26.08 -3.94
CA LEU A 70 6.21 -25.28 -4.76
C LEU A 70 6.89 -24.80 -6.06
N ASN A 71 6.20 -24.94 -7.17
CA ASN A 71 6.56 -24.35 -8.45
C ASN A 71 5.74 -23.07 -8.65
N VAL A 72 6.33 -21.93 -8.36
CA VAL A 72 5.65 -20.63 -8.39
C VAL A 72 6.01 -19.84 -9.63
N SER A 73 5.02 -19.18 -10.25
CA SER A 73 5.24 -18.16 -11.26
C SER A 73 4.73 -16.80 -10.75
N LEU A 74 5.48 -15.73 -11.03
CA LEU A 74 5.10 -14.36 -10.69
C LEU A 74 4.66 -13.62 -11.94
N GLU A 75 3.44 -13.06 -11.93
CA GLU A 75 2.85 -12.37 -13.08
C GLU A 75 2.57 -10.89 -12.74
N ALA A 76 3.29 -9.98 -13.38
CA ALA A 76 3.02 -8.55 -13.28
C ALA A 76 1.66 -8.20 -13.89
N GLN A 77 0.84 -7.44 -13.17
CA GLN A 77 -0.48 -7.02 -13.60
C GLN A 77 -0.49 -5.53 -13.98
N ALA A 78 -1.40 -5.16 -14.88
CA ALA A 78 -1.50 -3.80 -15.40
C ALA A 78 -2.00 -2.79 -14.37
N ASN A 79 -2.92 -3.19 -13.50
CA ASN A 79 -3.54 -2.38 -12.46
C ASN A 79 -4.20 -3.25 -11.39
N TRP A 80 -4.64 -2.61 -10.30
CA TRP A 80 -5.24 -3.27 -9.15
C TRP A 80 -6.59 -3.95 -9.44
N LYS A 81 -7.37 -3.39 -10.39
CA LYS A 81 -8.64 -4.03 -10.79
C LYS A 81 -8.41 -5.34 -11.50
N VAL A 82 -7.54 -5.34 -12.51
CA VAL A 82 -7.18 -6.57 -13.26
C VAL A 82 -6.62 -7.63 -12.33
N LEU A 83 -5.75 -7.24 -11.38
CA LEU A 83 -5.18 -8.15 -10.40
C LEU A 83 -6.27 -8.78 -9.52
N LEU A 84 -7.20 -7.98 -8.99
CA LEU A 84 -8.31 -8.45 -8.17
C LEU A 84 -9.21 -9.39 -8.96
N ASP A 85 -9.64 -9.00 -10.16
CA ASP A 85 -10.52 -9.81 -11.02
C ASP A 85 -9.89 -11.19 -11.30
N ARG A 86 -8.59 -11.23 -11.62
CA ARG A 86 -7.89 -12.50 -11.91
C ARG A 86 -7.75 -13.41 -10.69
N VAL A 87 -7.71 -12.87 -9.48
CA VAL A 87 -7.79 -13.67 -8.24
C VAL A 87 -9.21 -14.20 -8.06
N ILE A 88 -10.23 -13.36 -8.24
CA ILE A 88 -11.63 -13.75 -8.13
C ILE A 88 -11.98 -14.88 -9.14
N ASP A 89 -11.50 -14.75 -10.37
CA ASP A 89 -11.75 -15.71 -11.45
C ASP A 89 -10.87 -16.97 -11.35
N GLY A 90 -10.01 -17.09 -10.34
CA GLY A 90 -9.10 -18.23 -10.15
C GLY A 90 -7.98 -18.33 -11.19
N GLN A 91 -7.73 -17.27 -11.97
CA GLN A 91 -6.60 -17.22 -12.90
C GLN A 91 -5.26 -17.02 -12.18
N LEU A 92 -5.30 -16.43 -10.97
CA LEU A 92 -4.22 -16.32 -10.01
C LEU A 92 -4.61 -17.05 -8.74
N ASP A 93 -3.68 -17.73 -8.13
CA ASP A 93 -3.87 -18.41 -6.84
C ASP A 93 -3.77 -17.46 -5.65
N GLY A 94 -3.11 -16.35 -5.86
CA GLY A 94 -2.98 -15.28 -4.88
C GLY A 94 -2.29 -14.07 -5.51
N ALA A 95 -2.17 -13.00 -4.72
CA ALA A 95 -1.54 -11.79 -5.21
C ALA A 95 -1.02 -10.89 -4.09
N HIS A 96 0.04 -10.13 -4.40
CA HIS A 96 0.33 -8.88 -3.72
C HIS A 96 -0.85 -7.92 -3.96
N MET A 97 -1.55 -7.53 -2.91
CA MET A 97 -2.83 -6.85 -3.03
C MET A 97 -2.95 -5.70 -2.01
N LEU A 98 -3.69 -4.67 -2.37
CA LEU A 98 -4.05 -3.59 -1.43
C LEU A 98 -4.85 -4.16 -0.27
N ALA A 99 -4.52 -3.77 0.97
CA ALA A 99 -5.20 -4.25 2.18
C ALA A 99 -6.73 -4.03 2.15
N GLY A 100 -7.20 -2.98 1.49
CA GLY A 100 -8.62 -2.69 1.35
C GLY A 100 -9.36 -3.53 0.30
N GLN A 101 -8.67 -4.20 -0.62
CA GLN A 101 -9.33 -4.96 -1.68
C GLN A 101 -10.05 -6.22 -1.17
N PRO A 102 -9.45 -7.08 -0.33
CA PRO A 102 -10.17 -8.20 0.28
C PRO A 102 -11.37 -7.74 1.11
N LEU A 103 -11.21 -6.68 1.89
CA LEU A 103 -12.31 -6.10 2.69
C LEU A 103 -13.43 -5.58 1.79
N GLY A 104 -13.09 -4.83 0.75
CA GLY A 104 -14.04 -4.33 -0.24
C GLY A 104 -14.80 -5.45 -0.94
N ALA A 105 -14.11 -6.51 -1.38
CA ALA A 105 -14.73 -7.67 -1.99
C ALA A 105 -15.70 -8.39 -1.03
N THR A 106 -15.32 -8.58 0.23
CA THR A 106 -16.16 -9.23 1.25
C THR A 106 -17.47 -8.48 1.49
N ILE A 107 -17.45 -7.13 1.56
CA ILE A 107 -18.65 -6.32 1.76
C ILE A 107 -19.41 -6.02 0.46
N GLY A 108 -18.86 -6.40 -0.70
CA GLY A 108 -19.50 -6.19 -2.00
C GLY A 108 -19.27 -4.80 -2.60
N PHE A 109 -18.18 -4.11 -2.24
CA PHE A 109 -17.78 -2.89 -2.94
C PHE A 109 -17.19 -3.24 -4.32
N GLY A 110 -17.97 -3.04 -5.35
CA GLY A 110 -17.70 -3.56 -6.69
C GLY A 110 -18.16 -5.01 -6.83
N THR A 111 -17.24 -5.94 -7.05
CA THR A 111 -17.57 -7.38 -7.13
C THR A 111 -17.51 -8.00 -5.73
N LYS A 112 -18.61 -8.64 -5.31
CA LYS A 112 -18.62 -9.42 -4.06
C LYS A 112 -17.90 -10.75 -4.30
N ALA A 113 -16.89 -11.02 -3.48
CA ALA A 113 -16.13 -12.27 -3.55
C ALA A 113 -15.56 -12.62 -2.18
N ASP A 114 -15.35 -13.93 -1.99
CA ASP A 114 -14.76 -14.48 -0.78
C ASP A 114 -13.23 -14.58 -0.98
N ILE A 115 -12.52 -13.54 -0.50
CA ILE A 115 -11.06 -13.43 -0.59
C ILE A 115 -10.50 -13.25 0.80
N ILE A 116 -9.46 -14.00 1.12
CA ILE A 116 -8.76 -13.92 2.41
C ILE A 116 -7.43 -13.18 2.28
N THR A 117 -6.99 -12.58 3.37
CA THR A 117 -5.65 -12.06 3.54
C THR A 117 -4.83 -13.07 4.34
N ALA A 118 -3.79 -13.67 3.72
CA ALA A 118 -2.96 -14.66 4.38
C ALA A 118 -1.98 -14.00 5.37
N PHE A 119 -1.37 -12.89 4.99
CA PHE A 119 -0.45 -12.11 5.84
C PHE A 119 -0.26 -10.69 5.29
N SER A 120 0.29 -9.79 6.12
CA SER A 120 0.71 -8.46 5.70
C SER A 120 2.15 -8.54 5.20
N MET A 121 2.41 -8.00 4.00
CA MET A 121 3.72 -8.04 3.37
C MET A 121 4.63 -6.91 3.84
N ASP A 122 4.06 -5.73 4.08
CA ASP A 122 4.76 -4.49 4.42
C ASP A 122 3.89 -3.55 5.24
N LEU A 123 4.51 -2.46 5.70
CA LEU A 123 3.87 -1.33 6.37
C LEU A 123 4.54 -0.03 5.90
N ASN A 124 3.75 1.02 5.68
CA ASN A 124 4.25 2.38 5.41
C ASN A 124 5.09 2.48 4.12
N GLY A 125 4.47 2.44 2.96
CA GLY A 125 5.19 2.53 1.68
C GLY A 125 4.73 3.69 0.79
N ASN A 126 3.72 4.47 1.20
CA ASN A 126 3.14 5.51 0.38
C ASN A 126 3.75 6.89 0.63
N ALA A 127 3.69 7.73 -0.40
CA ALA A 127 3.95 9.16 -0.27
C ALA A 127 3.03 9.94 -1.20
N ILE A 128 2.80 11.21 -0.84
CA ILE A 128 2.09 12.17 -1.68
C ILE A 128 3.14 13.01 -2.39
N THR A 129 3.10 12.97 -3.73
CA THR A 129 3.97 13.74 -4.62
C THR A 129 3.14 14.77 -5.38
N VAL A 130 3.66 15.99 -5.49
CA VAL A 130 3.08 17.06 -6.32
C VAL A 130 4.02 17.43 -7.47
N SER A 131 3.49 18.00 -8.56
CA SER A 131 4.32 18.49 -9.65
C SER A 131 5.22 19.65 -9.21
N ASN A 132 6.33 19.86 -9.90
CA ASN A 132 7.21 20.99 -9.63
C ASN A 132 6.50 22.35 -9.75
N ALA A 133 5.53 22.48 -10.65
CA ALA A 133 4.71 23.68 -10.76
C ALA A 133 3.90 23.94 -9.49
N VAL A 134 3.19 22.92 -9.02
CA VAL A 134 2.43 22.98 -7.75
C VAL A 134 3.35 23.21 -6.56
N TRP A 135 4.50 22.53 -6.51
CA TRP A 135 5.48 22.72 -5.44
C TRP A 135 5.98 24.14 -5.35
N LYS A 136 6.29 24.76 -6.49
CA LYS A 136 6.74 26.16 -6.54
C LYS A 136 5.74 27.13 -5.93
N GLU A 137 4.45 26.96 -6.27
CA GLU A 137 3.36 27.76 -5.71
C GLU A 137 3.13 27.46 -4.22
N MET A 138 3.08 26.17 -3.86
CA MET A 138 2.82 25.69 -2.52
C MET A 138 3.92 26.10 -1.53
N LYS A 139 5.20 26.04 -1.96
CA LYS A 139 6.38 26.36 -1.13
C LYS A 139 6.34 27.79 -0.58
N ALA A 140 5.75 28.73 -1.30
CA ALA A 140 5.61 30.12 -0.88
C ALA A 140 4.72 30.28 0.37
N HIS A 141 3.95 29.27 0.72
CA HIS A 141 3.01 29.27 1.84
C HIS A 141 3.43 28.34 3.00
N LEU A 142 4.59 27.71 2.90
CA LEU A 142 5.09 26.77 3.90
C LEU A 142 5.94 27.47 4.97
N PRO A 143 5.86 27.02 6.22
CA PRO A 143 6.77 27.49 7.28
C PRO A 143 8.19 27.05 6.98
N MET A 144 9.17 27.93 7.26
CA MET A 144 10.59 27.70 7.02
C MET A 144 11.37 27.84 8.32
N GLU A 145 12.26 26.89 8.60
CA GLU A 145 13.21 26.97 9.70
C GLU A 145 14.61 26.63 9.18
N GLY A 146 15.60 27.49 9.49
CA GLY A 146 16.97 27.29 9.02
C GLY A 146 17.12 27.18 7.49
N GLY A 147 16.24 27.83 6.70
CA GLY A 147 16.22 27.75 5.24
C GLY A 147 15.60 26.46 4.66
N LYS A 148 15.07 25.59 5.51
CA LYS A 148 14.38 24.35 5.12
C LYS A 148 12.89 24.43 5.41
N VAL A 149 12.10 23.72 4.60
CA VAL A 149 10.67 23.57 4.86
C VAL A 149 10.46 22.73 6.12
N VAL A 150 9.55 23.16 6.98
CA VAL A 150 9.18 22.42 8.20
C VAL A 150 8.31 21.21 7.83
N HIS A 151 8.63 20.05 8.38
CA HIS A 151 7.87 18.82 8.25
C HIS A 151 7.14 18.45 9.54
N PRO A 152 6.00 17.75 9.47
CA PRO A 152 5.31 17.28 8.26
C PRO A 152 4.63 18.41 7.47
N ILE A 153 4.65 18.32 6.13
CA ILE A 153 4.01 19.32 5.27
C ILE A 153 2.49 19.11 5.27
N LYS A 154 1.76 20.13 5.74
CA LYS A 154 0.30 20.13 5.77
C LYS A 154 -0.32 20.60 4.45
N ALA A 155 -1.52 20.14 4.14
CA ALA A 155 -2.22 20.51 2.90
C ALA A 155 -2.84 21.92 2.92
N ASP A 156 -2.79 22.66 4.03
CA ASP A 156 -3.23 24.06 4.11
C ASP A 156 -2.47 24.97 3.13
N ALA A 157 -1.17 24.69 2.92
CA ALA A 157 -0.38 25.37 1.88
C ALA A 157 -0.89 25.04 0.47
N LEU A 158 -1.28 23.79 0.21
CA LEU A 158 -1.91 23.39 -1.06
C LEU A 158 -3.29 24.05 -1.26
N LYS A 159 -4.04 24.28 -0.18
CA LYS A 159 -5.35 24.98 -0.24
C LYS A 159 -5.25 26.31 -0.97
N LYS A 160 -4.17 27.07 -0.72
CA LYS A 160 -3.94 28.35 -1.38
C LYS A 160 -3.82 28.21 -2.91
N VAL A 161 -3.14 27.16 -3.35
CA VAL A 161 -2.97 26.84 -4.78
C VAL A 161 -4.29 26.39 -5.39
N VAL A 162 -5.02 25.49 -4.73
CA VAL A 162 -6.33 25.00 -5.19
C VAL A 162 -7.33 26.16 -5.33
N ASP A 163 -7.39 27.07 -4.34
CA ASP A 163 -8.27 28.23 -4.37
C ASP A 163 -7.91 29.22 -5.49
N ALA A 164 -6.63 29.43 -5.76
CA ALA A 164 -6.16 30.27 -6.86
C ALA A 164 -6.57 29.66 -8.21
N TRP A 165 -6.31 28.36 -8.41
CA TRP A 165 -6.69 27.66 -9.64
C TRP A 165 -8.20 27.67 -9.88
N LYS A 166 -8.99 27.48 -8.82
CA LYS A 166 -10.45 27.54 -8.89
C LYS A 166 -10.95 28.92 -9.36
N LYS A 167 -10.33 30.01 -8.88
CA LYS A 167 -10.65 31.38 -9.33
C LYS A 167 -10.33 31.59 -10.81
N GLU A 168 -9.33 30.89 -11.33
CA GLU A 168 -8.94 30.91 -12.74
C GLU A 168 -9.76 29.93 -13.60
N GLY A 169 -10.75 29.26 -13.03
CA GLY A 169 -11.55 28.24 -13.72
C GLY A 169 -10.81 26.93 -14.01
N LYS A 170 -9.64 26.71 -13.39
CA LYS A 170 -8.85 25.50 -13.53
C LYS A 170 -9.28 24.41 -12.53
N THR A 171 -9.26 23.18 -12.97
CA THR A 171 -9.55 22.01 -12.13
C THR A 171 -8.28 21.40 -11.59
N PHE A 172 -8.21 21.23 -10.26
CA PHE A 172 -7.10 20.52 -9.62
C PHE A 172 -7.39 19.02 -9.58
N ARG A 173 -6.46 18.20 -10.10
CA ARG A 173 -6.61 16.74 -10.19
C ARG A 173 -5.43 16.04 -9.52
N MET A 174 -5.72 14.96 -8.78
CA MET A 174 -4.68 14.09 -8.21
C MET A 174 -4.97 12.63 -8.53
N GLY A 175 -3.90 11.84 -8.64
CA GLY A 175 -3.96 10.42 -8.88
C GLY A 175 -4.04 9.62 -7.56
N MET A 176 -4.84 8.59 -7.54
CA MET A 176 -4.85 7.54 -6.52
C MET A 176 -4.95 6.19 -7.23
N VAL A 177 -4.60 5.09 -6.56
CA VAL A 177 -4.43 3.81 -7.25
C VAL A 177 -5.71 2.97 -7.33
N PHE A 178 -6.60 3.10 -6.35
CA PHE A 178 -7.87 2.36 -6.30
C PHE A 178 -8.80 2.94 -5.22
N PRO A 179 -10.14 2.88 -5.39
CA PRO A 179 -11.09 3.50 -4.43
C PRO A 179 -10.97 2.98 -2.99
N VAL A 180 -10.72 1.70 -2.80
CA VAL A 180 -10.56 1.09 -1.45
C VAL A 180 -9.08 0.94 -1.06
N SER A 181 -8.20 1.79 -1.55
CA SER A 181 -6.78 1.79 -1.21
C SER A 181 -6.46 2.73 -0.04
N THR A 182 -5.44 2.38 0.74
CA THR A 182 -4.86 3.30 1.73
C THR A 182 -4.43 4.61 1.08
N HIS A 183 -3.84 4.57 -0.11
CA HIS A 183 -3.48 5.74 -0.93
C HIS A 183 -4.64 6.74 -1.11
N ASN A 184 -5.85 6.23 -1.40
CA ASN A 184 -7.03 7.08 -1.56
C ASN A 184 -7.46 7.68 -0.22
N TYR A 185 -7.41 6.90 0.87
CA TYR A 185 -7.80 7.38 2.20
C TYR A 185 -6.77 8.36 2.77
N GLU A 186 -5.50 8.10 2.62
CA GLU A 186 -4.39 8.97 3.04
C GLU A 186 -4.44 10.30 2.31
N LEU A 187 -4.61 10.26 0.98
CA LEU A 187 -4.71 11.48 0.18
C LEU A 187 -5.93 12.32 0.59
N ARG A 188 -7.09 11.69 0.79
CA ARG A 188 -8.31 12.36 1.27
C ARG A 188 -8.14 12.93 2.68
N TYR A 189 -7.52 12.17 3.57
CA TYR A 189 -7.24 12.62 4.93
C TYR A 189 -6.33 13.84 4.94
N TRP A 190 -5.22 13.81 4.19
CA TRP A 190 -4.29 14.92 4.09
C TRP A 190 -4.97 16.18 3.52
N LEU A 191 -5.73 16.05 2.44
CA LEU A 191 -6.48 17.14 1.82
C LEU A 191 -7.49 17.74 2.82
N ALA A 192 -8.31 16.90 3.44
CA ALA A 192 -9.34 17.33 4.39
C ALA A 192 -8.73 18.03 5.63
N ALA A 193 -7.62 17.51 6.16
CA ALA A 193 -6.89 18.13 7.26
C ALA A 193 -6.35 19.53 6.91
N GLY A 194 -6.07 19.80 5.64
CA GLY A 194 -5.69 21.11 5.12
C GLY A 194 -6.86 22.01 4.73
N GLY A 195 -8.10 21.58 5.02
CA GLY A 195 -9.32 22.34 4.68
C GLY A 195 -9.73 22.28 3.21
N ILE A 196 -9.24 21.28 2.46
CA ILE A 196 -9.61 21.02 1.07
C ILE A 196 -10.65 19.90 1.06
N ASN A 197 -11.83 20.13 0.46
CA ASN A 197 -12.81 19.06 0.32
C ASN A 197 -12.36 18.05 -0.75
N PRO A 198 -12.01 16.80 -0.39
CA PRO A 198 -11.61 15.79 -1.37
C PRO A 198 -12.81 15.10 -2.04
N GLY A 199 -14.03 15.53 -1.75
CA GLY A 199 -15.25 14.85 -2.09
C GLY A 199 -15.59 13.68 -1.16
N TYR A 200 -16.79 13.15 -1.30
CA TYR A 200 -17.26 12.00 -0.54
C TYR A 200 -18.02 11.00 -1.42
N TYR A 201 -18.18 9.79 -0.90
CA TYR A 201 -18.98 8.73 -1.51
C TYR A 201 -20.41 8.76 -0.95
N SER A 202 -21.39 8.40 -1.77
CA SER A 202 -22.74 8.07 -1.31
C SER A 202 -23.21 6.77 -1.97
N PRO A 203 -24.30 6.15 -1.50
CA PRO A 203 -24.87 4.97 -2.14
C PRO A 203 -25.22 5.21 -3.63
N GLU A 204 -25.62 6.43 -3.96
CA GLU A 204 -26.02 6.85 -5.32
C GLU A 204 -24.84 7.31 -6.17
N ASN A 205 -23.73 7.66 -5.54
CA ASN A 205 -22.54 8.18 -6.23
C ASN A 205 -21.25 7.61 -5.60
N VAL A 206 -20.78 6.54 -6.20
CA VAL A 206 -19.56 5.82 -5.78
C VAL A 206 -18.28 6.38 -6.40
N THR A 207 -18.33 7.56 -7.02
CA THR A 207 -17.12 8.18 -7.59
C THR A 207 -16.25 8.85 -6.53
N GLY A 208 -16.82 9.17 -5.37
CA GLY A 208 -16.13 9.89 -4.30
C GLY A 208 -15.82 11.34 -4.64
N GLN A 209 -16.56 11.95 -5.58
CA GLN A 209 -16.29 13.31 -6.07
C GLN A 209 -17.37 14.33 -5.69
N ILE A 210 -18.36 13.95 -4.87
CA ILE A 210 -19.42 14.84 -4.45
C ILE A 210 -18.82 16.01 -3.65
N GLY A 211 -19.01 17.23 -4.11
CA GLY A 211 -18.50 18.46 -3.48
C GLY A 211 -16.97 18.63 -3.54
N ALA A 212 -16.28 17.85 -4.35
CA ALA A 212 -14.82 17.86 -4.40
C ALA A 212 -14.25 19.19 -4.91
N GLU A 213 -13.25 19.72 -4.22
CA GLU A 213 -12.38 20.81 -4.69
C GLU A 213 -11.15 20.27 -5.42
N VAL A 214 -10.75 19.03 -5.11
CA VAL A 214 -9.70 18.27 -5.77
C VAL A 214 -10.31 16.96 -6.29
N PHE A 215 -10.21 16.74 -7.60
CA PHE A 215 -10.73 15.52 -8.22
C PHE A 215 -9.70 14.40 -8.19
N LEU A 216 -10.07 13.28 -7.57
CA LEU A 216 -9.21 12.12 -7.46
C LEU A 216 -9.54 11.12 -8.57
N SER A 217 -8.53 10.69 -9.33
CA SER A 217 -8.68 9.74 -10.43
C SER A 217 -7.84 8.48 -10.20
N VAL A 218 -8.39 7.33 -10.58
CA VAL A 218 -7.64 6.07 -10.56
C VAL A 218 -6.56 6.12 -11.63
N THR A 219 -5.32 6.01 -11.19
CA THR A 219 -4.15 5.98 -12.08
C THR A 219 -3.27 4.80 -11.67
N PRO A 220 -2.93 3.88 -12.58
CA PRO A 220 -2.02 2.78 -12.27
C PRO A 220 -0.65 3.29 -11.81
N PRO A 221 -0.03 2.69 -10.78
CA PRO A 221 1.23 3.15 -10.23
C PRO A 221 2.34 3.44 -11.27
N PRO A 222 2.60 2.55 -12.25
CA PRO A 222 3.63 2.81 -13.26
C PRO A 222 3.33 4.00 -14.20
N GLN A 223 2.08 4.46 -14.26
CA GLN A 223 1.66 5.58 -15.11
C GLN A 223 1.69 6.92 -14.37
N MET A 224 1.79 6.92 -13.05
CA MET A 224 1.74 8.13 -12.22
C MET A 224 2.78 9.20 -12.64
N PRO A 225 4.09 8.87 -12.79
CA PRO A 225 5.06 9.87 -13.23
C PRO A 225 4.77 10.44 -14.62
N ALA A 226 4.36 9.62 -15.57
CA ALA A 226 4.05 10.08 -16.93
C ALA A 226 2.81 10.98 -16.98
N THR A 227 1.76 10.66 -16.21
CA THR A 227 0.56 11.50 -16.12
C THR A 227 0.80 12.81 -15.39
N LEU A 228 1.74 12.83 -14.40
CA LEU A 228 2.21 14.06 -13.76
C LEU A 228 2.98 14.93 -14.73
N GLU A 229 3.92 14.35 -15.48
CA GLU A 229 4.74 15.03 -16.49
C GLU A 229 3.87 15.64 -17.61
N ALA A 230 2.85 14.93 -18.05
CA ALA A 230 1.88 15.39 -19.02
C ALA A 230 0.91 16.47 -18.49
N GLY A 231 0.91 16.77 -17.20
CA GLY A 231 0.00 17.72 -16.56
C GLY A 231 -1.45 17.24 -16.47
N THR A 232 -1.72 15.95 -16.73
CA THR A 232 -3.07 15.37 -16.58
C THR A 232 -3.52 15.33 -15.14
N ILE A 233 -2.57 15.09 -14.24
CA ILE A 233 -2.71 15.22 -12.78
C ILE A 233 -1.66 16.18 -12.24
N SER A 234 -1.98 16.85 -11.15
CA SER A 234 -1.11 17.84 -10.49
C SER A 234 -0.33 17.27 -9.31
N GLY A 235 -0.69 16.05 -8.90
CA GLY A 235 -0.05 15.28 -7.84
C GLY A 235 -0.69 13.90 -7.74
N TYR A 236 -0.17 13.08 -6.85
CA TYR A 236 -0.69 11.73 -6.62
C TYR A 236 -0.26 11.18 -5.26
N CYS A 237 -0.93 10.09 -4.81
CA CYS A 237 -0.47 9.24 -3.72
C CYS A 237 -0.17 7.86 -4.30
N VAL A 238 1.04 7.35 -4.06
CA VAL A 238 1.49 6.06 -4.59
C VAL A 238 2.61 5.48 -3.72
N GLY A 239 2.81 4.16 -3.78
CA GLY A 239 3.97 3.46 -3.22
C GLY A 239 5.23 3.64 -4.07
N GLU A 240 6.39 3.31 -3.48
CA GLU A 240 7.66 3.35 -4.20
C GLU A 240 7.76 2.21 -5.25
N PRO A 241 8.54 2.43 -6.35
CA PRO A 241 9.53 3.49 -6.57
C PRO A 241 8.99 4.75 -7.29
N TRP A 242 7.69 4.90 -7.44
CA TRP A 242 7.11 5.88 -8.36
C TRP A 242 7.21 7.33 -7.87
N ASN A 243 7.33 7.56 -6.56
CA ASN A 243 7.65 8.89 -6.04
C ASN A 243 9.10 9.26 -6.34
N GLN A 244 10.04 8.35 -6.08
CA GLN A 244 11.44 8.58 -6.40
C GLN A 244 11.70 8.70 -7.90
N GLN A 245 10.90 8.03 -8.73
CA GLN A 245 10.99 8.23 -10.19
C GLN A 245 10.64 9.66 -10.61
N ALA A 246 9.63 10.29 -9.98
CA ALA A 246 9.31 11.68 -10.26
C ALA A 246 10.44 12.63 -9.82
N VAL A 247 11.07 12.35 -8.68
CA VAL A 247 12.26 13.10 -8.21
C VAL A 247 13.43 12.92 -9.19
N PHE A 248 13.75 11.69 -9.57
CA PHE A 248 14.85 11.39 -10.48
C PHE A 248 14.67 12.06 -11.84
N LYS A 249 13.45 12.09 -12.37
CA LYS A 249 13.11 12.79 -13.61
C LYS A 249 13.02 14.31 -13.46
N GLY A 250 13.08 14.85 -12.24
CA GLY A 250 12.95 16.28 -11.98
C GLY A 250 11.57 16.85 -12.29
N ILE A 251 10.49 16.04 -12.18
CA ILE A 251 9.11 16.43 -12.52
C ILE A 251 8.19 16.61 -11.31
N GLY A 252 8.58 16.10 -10.14
CA GLY A 252 7.76 16.17 -8.95
C GLY A 252 8.56 16.14 -7.65
N VAL A 253 7.87 16.51 -6.57
CA VAL A 253 8.42 16.58 -5.20
C VAL A 253 7.49 15.80 -4.27
N PRO A 254 7.97 14.77 -3.58
CA PRO A 254 7.26 14.14 -2.47
C PRO A 254 7.12 15.16 -1.33
N VAL A 255 5.89 15.44 -0.91
CA VAL A 255 5.62 16.46 0.11
C VAL A 255 5.38 15.87 1.48
N ILE A 256 4.88 14.63 1.55
CA ILE A 256 4.64 13.93 2.80
C ILE A 256 4.62 12.41 2.56
N THR A 257 5.20 11.67 3.48
CA THR A 257 5.10 10.21 3.53
C THR A 257 3.95 9.80 4.45
N ASP A 258 3.44 8.60 4.29
CA ASP A 258 2.43 8.03 5.19
C ASP A 258 2.96 7.89 6.63
N TYR A 259 4.26 7.61 6.80
CA TYR A 259 4.91 7.63 8.11
C TYR A 259 4.77 8.99 8.81
N GLU A 260 4.96 10.10 8.09
CA GLU A 260 4.78 11.45 8.64
C GLU A 260 3.30 11.77 8.85
N LEU A 261 2.42 11.28 7.97
CA LEU A 261 0.99 11.50 8.02
C LEU A 261 0.35 10.91 9.29
N TRP A 262 0.83 9.73 9.71
CA TRP A 262 0.32 8.99 10.87
C TRP A 262 1.17 9.13 12.13
N LYS A 263 2.21 9.94 12.09
CA LYS A 263 3.05 10.23 13.26
C LYS A 263 2.31 11.19 14.19
N ASN A 264 1.95 10.68 15.37
CA ASN A 264 1.40 11.46 16.48
C ASN A 264 2.51 12.12 17.30
#